data_5e65a7d897013bf2e7a424f8b498430c
#
_entry.id   5e65a7d897013bf2e7a424f8b498430c
#
_cell.length_a   1.000
_cell.length_b   1.000
_cell.length_c   1.000
_cell.angle_alpha   90.00
_cell.angle_beta   90.00
_cell.angle_gamma   90.00
#
_symmetry.space_group_name_H-M   'P 1'
#
loop_
_entity.id
_entity.type
_entity.pdbx_description
1 polymer ?
#
loop_
_entity_poly.entity_id
_entity_poly.type
_entity_poly.pdbx_seq_one_letter_code
_entity_poly.pdbx_strand_id
1 'polypeptide(L)'
;MKKIQLFSVLILLSVSAWSQKIWTVDQAKEWYSKQPWLVGCNFIPSTAINELEMWQADTWDPKTIDKELGWAKNIGFNVVRVYLHNLVFESDADGFKKRINEFLSVTDRHKIKVVFVLFDDCWNKDPKLGKQPDPKPGVHNSGWMQAPGQARVNDQTSWGPLENYTKDLLTSYKNDKRVLMWDLYNEPGNEGMFDKSLPFLQKVFEWAWAVRPSQALTCATWNHDEKFKNLNKFQLANSDVITFHNYSDPKNLEEEIKQLQTLGRPFICSEYMARTNNSRFETNLPVFKKYKVGAINWGLVSGKTNTIFPWGSKEGTPEPTVWFHDIFRKDGTAFSNDEVKFIKSITKE
;
A
#
# COMPACT_ATOMS: atom_id res chain seq x y z
N MET A 1 -76.83 9.30 8.70
CA MET A 1 -75.66 8.48 8.31
C MET A 1 -74.45 9.40 8.15
N LYS A 2 -73.56 9.43 9.15
CA LYS A 2 -72.32 10.26 9.13
C LYS A 2 -71.17 9.39 8.60
N LYS A 3 -70.59 9.80 7.46
CA LYS A 3 -69.41 9.14 6.89
C LYS A 3 -68.16 9.58 7.68
N ILE A 4 -67.51 8.62 8.32
CA ILE A 4 -66.18 8.81 8.96
C ILE A 4 -65.12 8.61 7.86
N GLN A 5 -64.38 9.67 7.54
CA GLN A 5 -63.19 9.59 6.70
C GLN A 5 -61.98 9.21 7.58
N LEU A 6 -61.44 8.03 7.32
CA LEU A 6 -60.18 7.58 7.96
C LEU A 6 -59.01 8.21 7.18
N PHE A 7 -58.29 9.13 7.85
CA PHE A 7 -57.01 9.66 7.35
C PHE A 7 -55.89 8.69 7.78
N SER A 8 -55.36 7.93 6.81
CA SER A 8 -54.15 7.14 7.03
C SER A 8 -52.94 8.07 6.98
N VAL A 9 -52.31 8.34 8.12
CA VAL A 9 -51.01 9.05 8.19
C VAL A 9 -49.90 8.01 7.89
N LEU A 10 -49.30 8.09 6.68
CA LEU A 10 -48.10 7.37 6.37
C LEU A 10 -46.92 8.04 7.08
N ILE A 11 -46.42 7.44 8.17
CA ILE A 11 -45.18 7.85 8.82
C ILE A 11 -44.04 7.26 7.97
N LEU A 12 -43.40 8.09 7.14
CA LEU A 12 -42.14 7.82 6.50
C LEU A 12 -41.05 7.82 7.56
N LEU A 13 -40.71 6.64 8.07
CA LEU A 13 -39.49 6.45 8.84
C LEU A 13 -38.30 6.62 7.90
N SER A 14 -37.72 7.82 7.89
CA SER A 14 -36.41 8.05 7.32
C SER A 14 -35.37 7.30 8.18
N VAL A 15 -35.06 6.08 7.80
CA VAL A 15 -33.89 5.38 8.34
C VAL A 15 -32.67 6.16 7.83
N SER A 16 -32.13 7.03 8.68
CA SER A 16 -30.79 7.60 8.46
C SER A 16 -29.84 6.42 8.43
N ALA A 17 -29.47 5.97 7.24
CA ALA A 17 -28.41 4.99 7.07
C ALA A 17 -27.11 5.66 7.56
N TRP A 18 -26.78 5.46 8.82
CA TRP A 18 -25.46 5.78 9.33
C TRP A 18 -24.48 4.95 8.49
N SER A 19 -23.70 5.60 7.64
CA SER A 19 -22.66 4.94 6.89
C SER A 19 -21.78 4.18 7.88
N GLN A 20 -21.75 2.86 7.76
CA GLN A 20 -20.94 2.02 8.61
C GLN A 20 -19.46 2.36 8.37
N LYS A 21 -18.77 2.87 9.39
CA LYS A 21 -17.37 3.32 9.27
C LYS A 21 -16.43 2.18 8.89
N ILE A 22 -16.60 1.02 9.49
CA ILE A 22 -15.72 -0.15 9.33
C ILE A 22 -16.60 -1.32 8.87
N TRP A 23 -16.09 -2.14 7.96
CA TRP A 23 -16.79 -3.38 7.58
C TRP A 23 -16.98 -4.31 8.79
N THR A 24 -18.08 -5.02 8.82
CA THR A 24 -18.21 -6.16 9.74
C THR A 24 -17.18 -7.24 9.39
N VAL A 25 -16.92 -8.13 10.32
CA VAL A 25 -16.05 -9.30 10.07
C VAL A 25 -16.58 -10.12 8.88
N ASP A 26 -17.90 -10.31 8.79
CA ASP A 26 -18.52 -11.08 7.71
C ASP A 26 -18.37 -10.39 6.36
N GLN A 27 -18.56 -9.07 6.28
CA GLN A 27 -18.31 -8.31 5.06
C GLN A 27 -16.86 -8.41 4.60
N ALA A 28 -15.91 -8.30 5.52
CA ALA A 28 -14.49 -8.44 5.20
C ALA A 28 -14.16 -9.86 4.71
N LYS A 29 -14.69 -10.89 5.36
CA LYS A 29 -14.52 -12.29 4.94
C LYS A 29 -15.16 -12.57 3.58
N GLU A 30 -16.37 -12.09 3.35
CA GLU A 30 -17.06 -12.22 2.07
C GLU A 30 -16.26 -11.54 0.94
N TRP A 31 -15.77 -10.33 1.18
CA TRP A 31 -14.95 -9.61 0.22
C TRP A 31 -13.67 -10.39 -0.09
N TYR A 32 -12.95 -10.88 0.94
CA TYR A 32 -11.69 -11.59 0.77
C TYR A 32 -11.87 -12.94 0.07
N SER A 33 -12.97 -13.65 0.35
CA SER A 33 -13.27 -14.95 -0.27
C SER A 33 -13.50 -14.87 -1.79
N LYS A 34 -13.84 -13.68 -2.30
CA LYS A 34 -14.02 -13.42 -3.73
C LYS A 34 -12.70 -13.07 -4.45
N GLN A 35 -11.61 -12.90 -3.71
CA GLN A 35 -10.31 -12.62 -4.31
C GLN A 35 -9.58 -13.93 -4.62
N PRO A 36 -8.80 -13.96 -5.74
CA PRO A 36 -7.80 -15.02 -5.90
C PRO A 36 -6.77 -14.91 -4.77
N TRP A 37 -5.87 -15.87 -4.65
CA TRP A 37 -4.72 -15.66 -3.78
C TRP A 37 -3.91 -14.45 -4.27
N LEU A 38 -3.89 -13.39 -3.47
CA LEU A 38 -3.23 -12.14 -3.81
C LEU A 38 -1.71 -12.29 -3.66
N VAL A 39 -0.99 -12.19 -4.75
CA VAL A 39 0.48 -12.22 -4.76
C VAL A 39 0.97 -11.10 -5.66
N GLY A 40 1.92 -10.32 -5.17
CA GLY A 40 2.42 -9.17 -5.91
C GLY A 40 3.56 -8.45 -5.23
N CYS A 41 3.77 -7.20 -5.62
CA CYS A 41 4.86 -6.39 -5.09
C CYS A 41 4.44 -4.95 -4.78
N ASN A 42 5.20 -4.31 -3.91
CA ASN A 42 5.27 -2.85 -3.84
C ASN A 42 5.99 -2.38 -5.10
N PHE A 43 5.35 -1.51 -5.87
CA PHE A 43 5.81 -1.12 -7.19
C PHE A 43 6.14 0.36 -7.27
N ILE A 44 7.34 0.62 -7.74
CA ILE A 44 7.79 1.91 -8.27
C ILE A 44 8.62 1.62 -9.52
N PRO A 45 8.47 2.35 -10.63
CA PRO A 45 9.26 2.07 -11.84
C PRO A 45 10.74 2.33 -11.59
N SER A 46 11.60 1.54 -12.22
CA SER A 46 13.06 1.64 -12.06
C SER A 46 13.64 3.01 -12.44
N THR A 47 12.87 3.83 -13.14
CA THR A 47 13.22 5.19 -13.55
C THR A 47 12.91 6.25 -12.50
N ALA A 48 12.19 5.93 -11.42
CA ALA A 48 11.84 6.84 -10.35
C ALA A 48 12.58 6.48 -9.04
N ILE A 49 13.06 7.52 -8.32
CA ILE A 49 13.71 7.36 -7.02
C ILE A 49 12.71 7.38 -5.85
N ASN A 50 11.55 8.00 -6.08
CA ASN A 50 10.47 8.14 -5.12
C ASN A 50 9.13 8.38 -5.83
N GLU A 51 8.07 8.45 -5.05
CA GLU A 51 6.71 8.69 -5.53
C GLU A 51 6.52 10.06 -6.19
N LEU A 52 7.30 11.08 -5.82
CA LEU A 52 7.26 12.37 -6.52
C LEU A 52 7.77 12.23 -7.96
N GLU A 53 8.93 11.59 -8.15
CA GLU A 53 9.48 11.34 -9.50
C GLU A 53 8.57 10.40 -10.31
N MET A 54 7.91 9.43 -9.66
CA MET A 54 6.96 8.58 -10.34
C MET A 54 5.75 9.33 -10.88
N TRP A 55 5.25 10.33 -10.14
CA TRP A 55 3.93 10.91 -10.44
C TRP A 55 3.95 12.32 -11.01
N GLN A 56 5.05 13.07 -10.98
CA GLN A 56 5.16 14.39 -11.62
C GLN A 56 5.02 14.29 -13.14
N ALA A 57 4.47 15.33 -13.78
CA ALA A 57 4.16 15.34 -15.22
C ALA A 57 5.41 15.22 -16.10
N ASP A 58 6.50 15.85 -15.69
CA ASP A 58 7.77 15.91 -16.42
C ASP A 58 8.60 14.62 -16.32
N THR A 59 8.29 13.78 -15.33
CA THR A 59 9.02 12.50 -15.10
C THR A 59 8.13 11.27 -15.28
N TRP A 60 6.85 11.46 -15.64
CA TRP A 60 5.91 10.37 -15.87
C TRP A 60 6.35 9.44 -17.01
N ASP A 61 6.58 8.16 -16.70
CA ASP A 61 7.10 7.16 -17.65
C ASP A 61 6.19 5.94 -17.79
N PRO A 62 5.06 6.06 -18.50
CA PRO A 62 4.10 4.97 -18.69
C PRO A 62 4.69 3.78 -19.48
N LYS A 63 5.73 4.00 -20.29
CA LYS A 63 6.38 2.94 -21.07
C LYS A 63 7.16 1.98 -20.18
N THR A 64 7.95 2.52 -19.25
CA THR A 64 8.67 1.70 -18.27
C THR A 64 7.68 1.01 -17.33
N ILE A 65 6.64 1.71 -16.86
CA ILE A 65 5.59 1.14 -16.03
C ILE A 65 4.93 -0.07 -16.73
N ASP A 66 4.51 0.07 -17.98
CA ASP A 66 3.86 -1.02 -18.75
C ASP A 66 4.79 -2.23 -18.92
N LYS A 67 6.05 -1.97 -19.27
CA LYS A 67 7.06 -3.02 -19.45
C LYS A 67 7.29 -3.81 -18.15
N GLU A 68 7.50 -3.12 -17.04
CA GLU A 68 7.83 -3.74 -15.74
C GLU A 68 6.64 -4.48 -15.13
N LEU A 69 5.42 -3.93 -15.27
CA LEU A 69 4.19 -4.62 -14.89
C LEU A 69 3.92 -5.87 -15.75
N GLY A 70 4.37 -5.86 -17.01
CA GLY A 70 4.40 -7.05 -17.85
C GLY A 70 5.27 -8.16 -17.27
N TRP A 71 6.44 -7.81 -16.70
CA TRP A 71 7.30 -8.79 -16.02
C TRP A 71 6.65 -9.31 -14.73
N ALA A 72 6.02 -8.44 -13.94
CA ALA A 72 5.27 -8.84 -12.76
C ALA A 72 4.15 -9.84 -13.12
N LYS A 73 3.36 -9.54 -14.15
CA LYS A 73 2.33 -10.45 -14.67
C LYS A 73 2.90 -11.81 -15.10
N ASN A 74 4.05 -11.80 -15.77
CA ASN A 74 4.69 -13.01 -16.29
C ASN A 74 5.19 -13.98 -15.20
N ILE A 75 5.35 -13.49 -13.96
CA ILE A 75 5.68 -14.32 -12.79
C ILE A 75 4.45 -14.68 -11.95
N GLY A 76 3.25 -14.29 -12.40
CA GLY A 76 1.99 -14.64 -11.75
C GLY A 76 1.50 -13.63 -10.72
N PHE A 77 2.10 -12.43 -10.65
CA PHE A 77 1.62 -11.37 -9.78
C PHE A 77 0.28 -10.82 -10.29
N ASN A 78 -0.64 -10.58 -9.36
CA ASN A 78 -2.01 -10.11 -9.62
C ASN A 78 -2.40 -8.87 -8.80
N VAL A 79 -1.50 -8.35 -8.00
CA VAL A 79 -1.67 -7.12 -7.22
C VAL A 79 -0.37 -6.33 -7.15
N VAL A 80 -0.47 -5.00 -7.17
CA VAL A 80 0.63 -4.09 -6.83
C VAL A 80 0.18 -3.09 -5.79
N ARG A 81 1.07 -2.75 -4.85
CA ARG A 81 0.89 -1.67 -3.88
C ARG A 81 1.75 -0.49 -4.30
N VAL A 82 1.15 0.69 -4.42
CA VAL A 82 1.75 1.87 -5.05
C VAL A 82 1.49 3.11 -4.22
N TYR A 83 2.53 3.88 -3.99
CA TYR A 83 2.51 5.07 -3.16
C TYR A 83 2.10 6.30 -3.98
N LEU A 84 1.18 7.08 -3.47
CA LEU A 84 0.78 8.39 -3.98
C LEU A 84 1.44 9.49 -3.15
N HIS A 85 1.43 10.74 -3.66
CA HIS A 85 1.99 11.86 -2.92
C HIS A 85 1.10 13.10 -3.01
N ASN A 86 0.73 13.66 -1.84
CA ASN A 86 -0.14 14.82 -1.74
C ASN A 86 0.39 16.07 -2.47
N LEU A 87 1.71 16.32 -2.48
CA LEU A 87 2.28 17.49 -3.15
C LEU A 87 2.03 17.47 -4.66
N VAL A 88 2.03 16.29 -5.30
CA VAL A 88 1.71 16.19 -6.74
C VAL A 88 0.24 16.54 -6.98
N PHE A 89 -0.66 16.06 -6.12
CA PHE A 89 -2.07 16.41 -6.18
C PHE A 89 -2.29 17.91 -5.91
N GLU A 90 -1.67 18.47 -4.89
CA GLU A 90 -1.82 19.87 -4.52
C GLU A 90 -1.34 20.83 -5.64
N SER A 91 -0.36 20.40 -6.43
CA SER A 91 0.17 21.20 -7.55
C SER A 91 -0.63 21.06 -8.84
N ASP A 92 -1.17 19.86 -9.13
CA ASP A 92 -1.85 19.51 -10.38
C ASP A 92 -2.82 18.32 -10.16
N ALA A 93 -3.92 18.58 -9.47
CA ALA A 93 -4.89 17.54 -9.12
C ALA A 93 -5.47 16.80 -10.33
N ASP A 94 -5.81 17.53 -11.41
CA ASP A 94 -6.42 16.95 -12.60
C ASP A 94 -5.40 16.15 -13.42
N GLY A 95 -4.19 16.68 -13.61
CA GLY A 95 -3.12 15.95 -14.28
C GLY A 95 -2.69 14.72 -13.48
N PHE A 96 -2.64 14.82 -12.16
CA PHE A 96 -2.35 13.66 -11.29
C PHE A 96 -3.41 12.57 -11.43
N LYS A 97 -4.69 12.91 -11.35
CA LYS A 97 -5.79 11.95 -11.58
C LYS A 97 -5.76 11.35 -12.99
N LYS A 98 -5.35 12.12 -14.01
CA LYS A 98 -5.16 11.59 -15.36
C LYS A 98 -4.05 10.53 -15.40
N ARG A 99 -2.91 10.76 -14.77
CA ARG A 99 -1.80 9.79 -14.67
C ARG A 99 -2.20 8.55 -13.86
N ILE A 100 -2.95 8.71 -12.76
CA ILE A 100 -3.53 7.58 -12.02
C ILE A 100 -4.45 6.75 -12.92
N ASN A 101 -5.32 7.36 -13.71
CA ASN A 101 -6.21 6.64 -14.64
C ASN A 101 -5.42 5.91 -15.74
N GLU A 102 -4.34 6.50 -16.24
CA GLU A 102 -3.45 5.85 -17.19
C GLU A 102 -2.75 4.65 -16.54
N PHE A 103 -2.21 4.80 -15.33
CA PHE A 103 -1.63 3.71 -14.54
C PHE A 103 -2.63 2.57 -14.33
N LEU A 104 -3.85 2.88 -13.89
CA LEU A 104 -4.92 1.89 -13.70
C LEU A 104 -5.30 1.19 -15.01
N SER A 105 -5.20 1.88 -16.15
CA SER A 105 -5.44 1.26 -17.46
C SER A 105 -4.32 0.30 -17.85
N VAL A 106 -3.07 0.63 -17.48
CA VAL A 106 -1.92 -0.28 -17.67
C VAL A 106 -2.07 -1.52 -16.81
N THR A 107 -2.34 -1.36 -15.51
CA THR A 107 -2.49 -2.49 -14.59
C THR A 107 -3.65 -3.41 -14.98
N ASP A 108 -4.77 -2.85 -15.45
CA ASP A 108 -5.95 -3.61 -15.90
C ASP A 108 -5.65 -4.46 -17.14
N ARG A 109 -4.87 -3.94 -18.11
CA ARG A 109 -4.40 -4.73 -19.26
C ARG A 109 -3.58 -5.95 -18.82
N HIS A 110 -2.79 -5.80 -17.76
CA HIS A 110 -2.03 -6.90 -17.17
C HIS A 110 -2.84 -7.74 -16.17
N LYS A 111 -4.12 -7.42 -15.92
CA LYS A 111 -4.98 -8.07 -14.92
C LYS A 111 -4.39 -8.01 -13.51
N ILE A 112 -3.78 -6.89 -13.18
CA ILE A 112 -3.18 -6.58 -11.88
C ILE A 112 -4.09 -5.58 -11.18
N LYS A 113 -4.48 -5.86 -9.93
CA LYS A 113 -5.21 -4.93 -9.05
C LYS A 113 -4.24 -4.00 -8.33
N VAL A 114 -4.75 -2.86 -7.89
CA VAL A 114 -3.91 -1.84 -7.27
C VAL A 114 -4.35 -1.58 -5.83
N VAL A 115 -3.39 -1.57 -4.92
CA VAL A 115 -3.52 -1.01 -3.57
C VAL A 115 -2.81 0.34 -3.59
N PHE A 116 -3.54 1.43 -3.39
CA PHE A 116 -2.92 2.75 -3.27
C PHE A 116 -2.62 3.09 -1.82
N VAL A 117 -1.41 3.63 -1.58
CA VAL A 117 -0.96 4.18 -0.30
C VAL A 117 -1.08 5.70 -0.37
N LEU A 118 -1.77 6.32 0.61
CA LEU A 118 -1.99 7.78 0.59
C LEU A 118 -0.88 8.57 1.28
N PHE A 119 -0.42 8.10 2.45
CA PHE A 119 0.58 8.77 3.27
C PHE A 119 1.69 7.79 3.69
N ASP A 120 2.85 8.32 4.09
CA ASP A 120 4.04 7.54 4.41
C ASP A 120 4.95 8.28 5.39
N ASP A 121 5.41 7.60 6.47
CA ASP A 121 6.37 8.15 7.43
C ASP A 121 7.82 7.69 7.18
N CYS A 122 8.10 7.00 6.05
CA CYS A 122 9.40 6.39 5.82
C CYS A 122 10.41 7.35 5.19
N TRP A 123 11.65 7.31 5.66
CA TRP A 123 12.87 7.93 5.13
C TRP A 123 12.90 9.47 5.22
N ASN A 124 13.06 10.18 4.10
CA ASN A 124 13.35 11.62 4.11
C ASN A 124 12.10 12.47 4.40
N LYS A 125 12.16 13.28 5.45
CA LYS A 125 11.03 14.00 6.06
C LYS A 125 10.60 15.30 5.36
N ASP A 126 11.39 15.82 4.43
CA ASP A 126 11.21 17.14 3.82
C ASP A 126 10.93 17.03 2.31
N PRO A 127 9.76 16.50 1.88
CA PRO A 127 9.44 16.31 0.47
C PRO A 127 9.30 17.66 -0.26
N LYS A 128 9.77 17.69 -1.51
CA LYS A 128 9.69 18.88 -2.38
C LYS A 128 9.42 18.46 -3.82
N LEU A 129 8.53 19.19 -4.49
CA LEU A 129 8.32 19.05 -5.94
C LEU A 129 9.56 19.48 -6.75
N GLY A 130 9.54 19.10 -8.03
CA GLY A 130 10.61 19.40 -8.98
C GLY A 130 11.61 18.26 -9.09
N LYS A 131 12.81 18.60 -9.56
CA LYS A 131 13.86 17.59 -9.76
C LYS A 131 14.18 16.88 -8.44
N GLN A 132 14.03 15.56 -8.45
CA GLN A 132 14.40 14.73 -7.31
C GLN A 132 15.92 14.50 -7.26
N PRO A 133 16.48 14.17 -6.09
CA PRO A 133 17.91 13.91 -5.96
C PRO A 133 18.32 12.68 -6.78
N ASP A 134 19.56 12.67 -7.24
CA ASP A 134 20.13 11.44 -7.79
C ASP A 134 20.33 10.40 -6.67
N PRO A 135 20.19 9.09 -6.97
CA PRO A 135 20.39 8.07 -5.97
C PRO A 135 21.85 8.08 -5.47
N LYS A 136 22.02 8.00 -4.16
CA LYS A 136 23.37 7.81 -3.58
C LYS A 136 23.82 6.37 -3.88
N PRO A 137 24.95 6.18 -4.58
CA PRO A 137 25.43 4.85 -4.93
C PRO A 137 25.54 3.92 -3.71
N GLY A 138 24.94 2.76 -3.74
CA GLY A 138 25.00 1.77 -2.68
C GLY A 138 24.09 2.03 -1.48
N VAL A 139 23.31 3.12 -1.46
CA VAL A 139 22.43 3.46 -0.34
C VAL A 139 20.97 3.12 -0.66
N HIS A 140 20.40 2.24 0.16
CA HIS A 140 18.99 1.85 0.08
C HIS A 140 18.05 3.05 0.27
N ASN A 141 17.09 3.22 -0.61
CA ASN A 141 16.03 4.26 -0.55
C ASN A 141 16.55 5.68 -0.24
N SER A 142 17.74 6.03 -0.71
CA SER A 142 18.39 7.30 -0.36
C SER A 142 17.58 8.55 -0.72
N GLY A 143 16.67 8.45 -1.68
CA GLY A 143 15.83 9.55 -2.15
C GLY A 143 14.34 9.34 -1.91
N TRP A 144 13.92 8.29 -1.21
CA TRP A 144 12.52 8.08 -0.85
C TRP A 144 12.00 9.19 0.05
N MET A 145 10.77 9.68 -0.17
CA MET A 145 10.22 10.83 0.54
C MET A 145 8.97 10.46 1.33
N GLN A 146 8.85 11.06 2.53
CA GLN A 146 7.61 10.96 3.32
C GLN A 146 6.47 11.74 2.66
N ALA A 147 5.26 11.26 2.84
CA ALA A 147 4.03 11.94 2.47
C ALA A 147 3.10 12.05 3.70
N PRO A 148 2.77 13.23 4.20
CA PRO A 148 3.07 14.57 3.70
C PRO A 148 4.40 15.16 4.20
N GLY A 149 5.18 14.41 5.01
CA GLY A 149 6.37 14.86 5.74
C GLY A 149 6.08 15.29 7.18
N GLN A 150 7.07 15.11 8.06
CA GLN A 150 6.89 15.24 9.52
C GLN A 150 6.37 16.61 9.97
N ALA A 151 6.77 17.69 9.29
CA ALA A 151 6.31 19.04 9.64
C ALA A 151 4.79 19.14 9.52
N ARG A 152 4.20 18.61 8.44
CA ARG A 152 2.76 18.67 8.20
C ARG A 152 2.00 17.67 9.09
N VAL A 153 2.54 16.51 9.37
CA VAL A 153 1.92 15.54 10.31
C VAL A 153 1.74 16.17 11.69
N ASN A 154 2.73 16.94 12.16
CA ASN A 154 2.70 17.58 13.48
C ASN A 154 1.93 18.92 13.53
N ASP A 155 1.54 19.48 12.40
CA ASP A 155 0.82 20.76 12.32
C ASP A 155 -0.61 20.59 11.81
N GLN A 156 -1.55 20.52 12.75
CA GLN A 156 -2.99 20.36 12.45
C GLN A 156 -3.56 21.50 11.58
N THR A 157 -2.95 22.69 11.61
CA THR A 157 -3.42 23.82 10.79
C THR A 157 -3.14 23.61 9.30
N SER A 158 -2.20 22.70 8.98
CA SER A 158 -1.83 22.31 7.62
C SER A 158 -2.66 21.17 7.03
N TRP A 159 -3.61 20.59 7.78
CA TRP A 159 -4.33 19.38 7.36
C TRP A 159 -5.46 19.61 6.35
N GLY A 160 -5.96 20.83 6.19
CA GLY A 160 -7.04 21.12 5.22
C GLY A 160 -6.76 20.64 3.80
N PRO A 161 -5.61 20.97 3.17
CA PRO A 161 -5.23 20.42 1.86
C PRO A 161 -5.08 18.90 1.84
N LEU A 162 -4.64 18.27 2.95
CA LEU A 162 -4.49 16.80 3.07
C LEU A 162 -5.85 16.10 3.16
N GLU A 163 -6.82 16.72 3.84
CA GLU A 163 -8.21 16.29 3.83
C GLU A 163 -8.80 16.33 2.42
N ASN A 164 -8.59 17.43 1.69
CA ASN A 164 -9.04 17.56 0.31
C ASN A 164 -8.42 16.48 -0.59
N TYR A 165 -7.10 16.29 -0.52
CA TYR A 165 -6.38 15.22 -1.22
C TYR A 165 -6.99 13.84 -0.95
N THR A 166 -7.17 13.50 0.33
CA THR A 166 -7.73 12.20 0.74
C THR A 166 -9.15 12.03 0.21
N LYS A 167 -10.02 12.99 0.44
CA LYS A 167 -11.44 12.91 0.06
C LYS A 167 -11.64 12.92 -1.45
N ASP A 168 -10.90 13.76 -2.19
CA ASP A 168 -11.01 13.83 -3.65
C ASP A 168 -10.60 12.51 -4.30
N LEU A 169 -9.44 11.95 -3.94
CA LEU A 169 -8.99 10.67 -4.50
C LEU A 169 -9.96 9.53 -4.17
N LEU A 170 -10.34 9.40 -2.90
CA LEU A 170 -11.28 8.36 -2.49
C LEU A 170 -12.63 8.51 -3.21
N THR A 171 -13.12 9.74 -3.41
CA THR A 171 -14.37 10.00 -4.13
C THR A 171 -14.25 9.69 -5.61
N SER A 172 -13.14 10.10 -6.24
CA SER A 172 -12.90 9.89 -7.67
C SER A 172 -12.84 8.41 -8.05
N TYR A 173 -12.31 7.56 -7.15
CA TYR A 173 -12.11 6.13 -7.41
C TYR A 173 -12.97 5.21 -6.54
N LYS A 174 -13.94 5.72 -5.79
CA LYS A 174 -14.70 4.96 -4.77
C LYS A 174 -15.40 3.69 -5.26
N ASN A 175 -15.65 3.58 -6.57
CA ASN A 175 -16.30 2.41 -7.19
C ASN A 175 -15.45 1.80 -8.31
N ASP A 176 -14.19 2.21 -8.44
CA ASP A 176 -13.31 1.71 -9.47
C ASP A 176 -12.82 0.30 -9.10
N LYS A 177 -13.22 -0.69 -9.90
CA LYS A 177 -12.90 -2.10 -9.67
C LYS A 177 -11.42 -2.45 -9.90
N ARG A 178 -10.65 -1.55 -10.51
CA ARG A 178 -9.19 -1.71 -10.69
C ARG A 178 -8.45 -1.48 -9.37
N VAL A 179 -9.01 -0.63 -8.49
CA VAL A 179 -8.51 -0.38 -7.14
C VAL A 179 -9.02 -1.48 -6.22
N LEU A 180 -8.10 -2.25 -5.64
CA LEU A 180 -8.41 -3.34 -4.71
C LEU A 180 -8.77 -2.81 -3.32
N MET A 181 -7.90 -1.95 -2.79
CA MET A 181 -8.06 -1.35 -1.45
C MET A 181 -7.21 -0.09 -1.33
N TRP A 182 -7.46 0.67 -0.28
CA TRP A 182 -6.72 1.87 0.09
C TRP A 182 -5.95 1.62 1.39
N ASP A 183 -4.64 1.75 1.32
CA ASP A 183 -3.76 1.81 2.48
C ASP A 183 -3.59 3.29 2.86
N LEU A 184 -4.18 3.64 3.98
CA LEU A 184 -4.34 5.06 4.33
C LEU A 184 -3.05 5.70 4.79
N TYR A 185 -2.12 4.91 5.38
CA TYR A 185 -0.87 5.44 5.88
C TYR A 185 0.17 4.32 6.05
N ASN A 186 1.27 4.41 5.30
CA ASN A 186 2.38 3.47 5.43
C ASN A 186 3.20 3.76 6.68
N GLU A 187 3.42 2.71 7.48
CA GLU A 187 4.32 2.70 8.65
C GLU A 187 4.21 3.95 9.54
N PRO A 188 3.00 4.37 9.98
CA PRO A 188 2.87 5.53 10.83
C PRO A 188 3.73 5.37 12.09
N GLY A 189 4.38 6.46 12.47
CA GLY A 189 5.30 6.48 13.61
C GLY A 189 6.74 6.14 13.27
N ASN A 190 7.06 5.82 12.01
CA ASN A 190 8.45 5.60 11.58
C ASN A 190 9.29 6.86 11.72
N GLU A 191 10.61 6.76 11.49
CA GLU A 191 11.60 7.85 11.61
C GLU A 191 11.49 8.64 12.94
N GLY A 192 11.18 7.92 14.04
CA GLY A 192 11.08 8.51 15.37
C GLY A 192 9.82 9.31 15.68
N MET A 193 8.81 9.22 14.82
CA MET A 193 7.51 9.87 15.03
C MET A 193 6.70 9.19 16.14
N PHE A 194 6.72 7.85 16.23
CA PHE A 194 5.95 7.09 17.23
C PHE A 194 4.48 7.57 17.31
N ASP A 195 3.95 7.71 18.51
CA ASP A 195 2.57 8.17 18.75
C ASP A 195 2.28 9.60 18.25
N LYS A 196 3.27 10.37 17.78
CA LYS A 196 3.03 11.68 17.17
C LYS A 196 2.25 11.55 15.85
N SER A 197 2.37 10.43 15.15
CA SER A 197 1.59 10.17 13.93
C SER A 197 0.15 9.75 14.21
N LEU A 198 -0.20 9.33 15.44
CA LEU A 198 -1.52 8.81 15.76
C LEU A 198 -2.66 9.83 15.55
N PRO A 199 -2.56 11.10 15.96
CA PRO A 199 -3.64 12.07 15.71
C PRO A 199 -3.90 12.28 14.21
N PHE A 200 -2.86 12.31 13.39
CA PHE A 200 -2.99 12.44 11.94
C PHE A 200 -3.62 11.16 11.33
N LEU A 201 -3.13 9.99 11.70
CA LEU A 201 -3.73 8.72 11.28
C LEU A 201 -5.22 8.63 11.60
N GLN A 202 -5.64 9.06 12.80
CA GLN A 202 -7.05 9.11 13.19
C GLN A 202 -7.85 10.02 12.25
N LYS A 203 -7.33 11.18 11.89
CA LYS A 203 -7.98 12.10 10.95
C LYS A 203 -8.07 11.55 9.54
N VAL A 204 -7.04 10.89 9.05
CA VAL A 204 -7.06 10.25 7.74
C VAL A 204 -8.17 9.19 7.66
N PHE A 205 -8.33 8.37 8.70
CA PHE A 205 -9.45 7.43 8.80
C PHE A 205 -10.81 8.14 8.85
N GLU A 206 -10.95 9.22 9.63
CA GLU A 206 -12.19 10.01 9.67
C GLU A 206 -12.57 10.56 8.28
N TRP A 207 -11.61 11.10 7.54
CA TRP A 207 -11.80 11.59 6.18
C TRP A 207 -12.19 10.46 5.21
N ALA A 208 -11.53 9.33 5.31
CA ALA A 208 -11.82 8.16 4.49
C ALA A 208 -13.22 7.58 4.78
N TRP A 209 -13.63 7.50 6.04
CA TRP A 209 -14.99 7.08 6.42
C TRP A 209 -16.07 8.06 5.98
N ALA A 210 -15.77 9.35 5.91
CA ALA A 210 -16.73 10.34 5.41
C ALA A 210 -17.07 10.11 3.93
N VAL A 211 -16.11 9.62 3.13
CA VAL A 211 -16.33 9.22 1.73
C VAL A 211 -16.86 7.80 1.63
N ARG A 212 -16.33 6.89 2.43
CA ARG A 212 -16.61 5.45 2.48
C ARG A 212 -16.62 4.81 1.09
N PRO A 213 -15.46 4.61 0.46
CA PRO A 213 -15.37 3.92 -0.82
C PRO A 213 -15.84 2.45 -0.71
N SER A 214 -16.16 1.84 -1.84
CA SER A 214 -16.54 0.42 -1.89
C SER A 214 -15.36 -0.53 -1.66
N GLN A 215 -14.14 -0.03 -1.78
CA GLN A 215 -12.91 -0.77 -1.49
C GLN A 215 -12.64 -0.82 0.01
N ALA A 216 -11.87 -1.80 0.43
CA ALA A 216 -11.40 -1.90 1.81
C ALA A 216 -10.46 -0.75 2.17
N LEU A 217 -10.58 -0.27 3.40
CA LEU A 217 -9.67 0.69 4.04
C LEU A 217 -8.77 -0.05 5.01
N THR A 218 -7.48 0.23 4.98
CA THR A 218 -6.49 -0.40 5.86
C THR A 218 -5.35 0.54 6.23
N CYS A 219 -4.59 0.14 7.23
CA CYS A 219 -3.29 0.70 7.58
C CYS A 219 -2.46 -0.40 8.26
N ALA A 220 -1.29 -0.70 7.72
CA ALA A 220 -0.51 -1.86 8.16
C ALA A 220 0.15 -1.68 9.54
N THR A 221 0.04 -2.70 10.40
CA THR A 221 0.96 -2.84 11.54
C THR A 221 2.33 -3.30 11.02
N TRP A 222 3.41 -2.73 11.56
CA TRP A 222 4.74 -2.99 11.02
C TRP A 222 5.82 -3.14 12.10
N ASN A 223 5.57 -2.65 13.31
CA ASN A 223 6.53 -2.70 14.41
C ASN A 223 5.82 -3.04 15.72
N HIS A 224 6.31 -4.04 16.44
CA HIS A 224 5.72 -4.54 17.69
C HIS A 224 6.36 -3.98 18.96
N ASP A 225 7.32 -3.00 18.86
CA ASP A 225 7.86 -2.32 20.02
C ASP A 225 6.73 -1.59 20.78
N GLU A 226 6.82 -1.53 22.10
CA GLU A 226 5.81 -0.89 22.97
C GLU A 226 5.52 0.57 22.57
N LYS A 227 6.48 1.25 21.95
CA LYS A 227 6.31 2.62 21.42
C LYS A 227 5.26 2.72 20.29
N PHE A 228 4.91 1.62 19.64
CA PHE A 228 3.91 1.54 18.57
C PHE A 228 2.58 0.96 19.04
N LYS A 229 2.45 0.62 20.30
CA LYS A 229 1.27 -0.07 20.85
C LYS A 229 -0.05 0.66 20.57
N ASN A 230 -0.07 1.99 20.73
CA ASN A 230 -1.28 2.77 20.50
C ASN A 230 -1.63 2.85 19.01
N LEU A 231 -0.62 2.99 18.13
CA LEU A 231 -0.77 2.91 16.68
C LEU A 231 -1.31 1.54 16.28
N ASN A 232 -0.64 0.45 16.68
CA ASN A 232 -1.06 -0.93 16.36
C ASN A 232 -2.49 -1.20 16.82
N LYS A 233 -2.86 -0.78 18.04
CA LYS A 233 -4.22 -0.92 18.56
C LYS A 233 -5.24 -0.20 17.67
N PHE A 234 -4.92 1.03 17.24
CA PHE A 234 -5.80 1.79 16.37
C PHE A 234 -5.92 1.16 14.99
N GLN A 235 -4.82 0.77 14.36
CA GLN A 235 -4.76 0.14 13.04
C GLN A 235 -5.57 -1.16 12.99
N LEU A 236 -5.35 -2.07 13.93
CA LEU A 236 -6.06 -3.35 14.01
C LEU A 236 -7.56 -3.17 14.27
N ALA A 237 -7.96 -2.18 15.07
CA ALA A 237 -9.35 -1.93 15.40
C ALA A 237 -10.15 -1.24 14.26
N ASN A 238 -9.47 -0.54 13.34
CA ASN A 238 -10.12 0.35 12.38
C ASN A 238 -9.95 -0.05 10.92
N SER A 239 -9.13 -1.06 10.62
CA SER A 239 -8.97 -1.60 9.27
C SER A 239 -10.10 -2.56 8.90
N ASP A 240 -10.64 -2.44 7.69
CA ASP A 240 -11.62 -3.39 7.14
C ASP A 240 -11.00 -4.77 6.93
N VAL A 241 -9.83 -4.78 6.32
CA VAL A 241 -8.93 -5.92 6.13
C VAL A 241 -7.62 -5.56 6.83
N ILE A 242 -7.11 -6.43 7.67
CA ILE A 242 -5.85 -6.17 8.38
C ILE A 242 -4.70 -6.29 7.39
N THR A 243 -3.79 -5.32 7.41
CA THR A 243 -2.51 -5.45 6.73
C THR A 243 -1.37 -5.41 7.74
N PHE A 244 -0.26 -6.07 7.41
CA PHE A 244 0.93 -6.10 8.26
C PHE A 244 2.20 -6.22 7.42
N HIS A 245 3.33 -5.85 8.00
CA HIS A 245 4.66 -6.03 7.41
C HIS A 245 5.45 -7.05 8.20
N ASN A 246 6.08 -7.98 7.52
CA ASN A 246 6.96 -8.96 8.16
C ASN A 246 8.14 -9.33 7.25
N TYR A 247 9.32 -8.87 7.63
CA TYR A 247 10.57 -9.14 6.93
C TYR A 247 11.43 -10.22 7.62
N SER A 248 10.80 -11.06 8.44
CA SER A 248 11.48 -12.10 9.19
C SER A 248 11.45 -13.46 8.48
N ASP A 249 12.11 -14.43 9.07
CA ASP A 249 12.12 -15.81 8.64
C ASP A 249 10.70 -16.46 8.68
N PRO A 250 10.48 -17.59 8.01
CA PRO A 250 9.16 -18.20 7.90
C PRO A 250 8.55 -18.66 9.23
N LYS A 251 9.36 -18.95 10.26
CA LYS A 251 8.85 -19.35 11.57
C LYS A 251 8.22 -18.17 12.28
N ASN A 252 8.92 -17.03 12.31
CA ASN A 252 8.40 -15.78 12.88
C ASN A 252 7.15 -15.32 12.13
N LEU A 253 7.16 -15.37 10.80
CA LEU A 253 5.99 -15.08 9.97
C LEU A 253 4.79 -15.96 10.34
N GLU A 254 5.00 -17.28 10.50
CA GLU A 254 3.92 -18.20 10.86
C GLU A 254 3.35 -17.93 12.26
N GLU A 255 4.19 -17.53 13.21
CA GLU A 255 3.78 -17.13 14.55
C GLU A 255 2.90 -15.86 14.52
N GLU A 256 3.29 -14.84 13.77
CA GLU A 256 2.48 -13.62 13.59
C GLU A 256 1.14 -13.91 12.89
N ILE A 257 1.15 -14.71 11.84
CA ILE A 257 -0.08 -15.16 11.16
C ILE A 257 -1.06 -15.80 12.15
N LYS A 258 -0.58 -16.70 13.02
CA LYS A 258 -1.41 -17.35 14.03
C LYS A 258 -1.98 -16.36 15.05
N GLN A 259 -1.23 -15.33 15.42
CA GLN A 259 -1.71 -14.26 16.29
C GLN A 259 -2.81 -13.45 15.59
N LEU A 260 -2.60 -13.02 14.33
CA LEU A 260 -3.57 -12.26 13.57
C LEU A 260 -4.87 -13.03 13.30
N GLN A 261 -4.80 -14.37 13.14
CA GLN A 261 -5.99 -15.21 12.98
C GLN A 261 -6.96 -15.10 14.17
N THR A 262 -6.47 -14.82 15.38
CA THR A 262 -7.32 -14.65 16.57
C THR A 262 -8.26 -13.45 16.48
N LEU A 263 -7.95 -12.47 15.64
CA LEU A 263 -8.75 -11.27 15.41
C LEU A 263 -9.98 -11.54 14.52
N GLY A 264 -10.04 -12.71 13.86
CA GLY A 264 -11.18 -13.15 13.07
C GLY A 264 -11.41 -12.43 11.75
N ARG A 265 -10.60 -11.43 11.39
CA ARG A 265 -10.65 -10.71 10.10
C ARG A 265 -9.67 -11.32 9.10
N PRO A 266 -9.92 -11.20 7.77
CA PRO A 266 -8.89 -11.51 6.78
C PRO A 266 -7.72 -10.53 6.89
N PHE A 267 -6.53 -10.99 6.48
CA PHE A 267 -5.33 -10.18 6.54
C PHE A 267 -4.40 -10.45 5.35
N ILE A 268 -3.58 -9.45 5.03
CA ILE A 268 -2.63 -9.43 3.91
C ILE A 268 -1.29 -8.92 4.44
N CYS A 269 -0.21 -9.64 4.14
CA CYS A 269 1.13 -9.10 4.33
C CYS A 269 1.43 -8.13 3.17
N SER A 270 1.41 -6.84 3.47
CA SER A 270 1.61 -5.79 2.47
C SER A 270 3.07 -5.45 2.21
N GLU A 271 3.98 -5.99 3.06
CA GLU A 271 5.43 -5.94 2.83
C GLU A 271 6.12 -7.15 3.44
N TYR A 272 6.93 -7.82 2.64
CA TYR A 272 7.83 -8.88 3.06
C TYR A 272 8.99 -9.00 2.06
N MET A 273 9.84 -9.95 2.23
CA MET A 273 10.99 -10.32 1.41
C MET A 273 12.18 -9.40 1.61
N ALA A 274 13.10 -9.89 2.42
CA ALA A 274 14.43 -9.34 2.65
C ALA A 274 15.39 -10.54 2.75
N ARG A 275 16.09 -10.86 1.66
CA ARG A 275 16.82 -12.14 1.54
C ARG A 275 17.85 -12.36 2.63
N THR A 276 18.53 -11.31 3.08
CA THR A 276 19.54 -11.42 4.17
C THR A 276 18.93 -11.61 5.54
N ASN A 277 17.61 -11.34 5.69
CA ASN A 277 16.85 -11.59 6.93
C ASN A 277 16.17 -12.96 6.92
N ASN A 278 16.49 -13.83 5.95
CA ASN A 278 15.82 -15.11 5.71
C ASN A 278 14.33 -15.01 5.35
N SER A 279 13.83 -13.81 5.06
CA SER A 279 12.53 -13.60 4.42
C SER A 279 12.70 -13.73 2.91
N ARG A 280 12.37 -14.90 2.35
CA ARG A 280 12.63 -15.26 0.95
C ARG A 280 11.36 -15.80 0.29
N PHE A 281 11.32 -15.76 -1.04
CA PHE A 281 10.19 -16.32 -1.78
C PHE A 281 10.00 -17.82 -1.50
N GLU A 282 11.08 -18.60 -1.53
CA GLU A 282 11.05 -20.05 -1.38
C GLU A 282 10.58 -20.49 0.00
N THR A 283 10.82 -19.68 1.02
CA THR A 283 10.50 -20.00 2.41
C THR A 283 9.19 -19.39 2.90
N ASN A 284 8.90 -18.14 2.50
CA ASN A 284 7.75 -17.40 3.02
C ASN A 284 6.48 -17.58 2.17
N LEU A 285 6.57 -17.64 0.82
CA LEU A 285 5.39 -17.86 -0.02
C LEU A 285 4.62 -19.15 0.30
N PRO A 286 5.27 -20.31 0.59
CA PRO A 286 4.55 -21.49 1.03
C PRO A 286 3.75 -21.28 2.33
N VAL A 287 4.27 -20.48 3.27
CA VAL A 287 3.55 -20.14 4.52
C VAL A 287 2.33 -19.28 4.18
N PHE A 288 2.48 -18.24 3.39
CA PHE A 288 1.35 -17.40 2.96
C PHE A 288 0.28 -18.22 2.22
N LYS A 289 0.68 -19.11 1.30
CA LYS A 289 -0.25 -19.98 0.55
C LYS A 289 -1.00 -20.94 1.48
N LYS A 290 -0.28 -21.59 2.43
CA LYS A 290 -0.86 -22.50 3.45
C LYS A 290 -1.99 -21.84 4.24
N TYR A 291 -1.80 -20.59 4.64
CA TYR A 291 -2.76 -19.83 5.44
C TYR A 291 -3.72 -18.97 4.61
N LYS A 292 -3.62 -19.00 3.28
CA LYS A 292 -4.39 -18.17 2.34
C LYS A 292 -4.24 -16.66 2.64
N VAL A 293 -3.05 -16.22 2.99
CA VAL A 293 -2.69 -14.82 3.26
C VAL A 293 -2.19 -14.18 1.98
N GLY A 294 -2.67 -13.00 1.64
CA GLY A 294 -2.11 -12.21 0.54
C GLY A 294 -0.66 -11.82 0.84
N ALA A 295 0.21 -11.85 -0.17
CA ALA A 295 1.65 -11.66 -0.04
C ALA A 295 2.16 -10.63 -1.06
N ILE A 296 2.51 -9.42 -0.59
CA ILE A 296 3.00 -8.32 -1.42
C ILE A 296 4.45 -8.04 -1.00
N ASN A 297 5.42 -8.46 -1.81
CA ASN A 297 6.83 -8.26 -1.48
C ASN A 297 7.28 -6.82 -1.74
N TRP A 298 8.36 -6.39 -1.10
CA TRP A 298 9.04 -5.15 -1.45
C TRP A 298 9.97 -5.37 -2.65
N GLY A 299 9.91 -4.44 -3.63
CA GLY A 299 10.79 -4.44 -4.80
C GLY A 299 10.35 -5.38 -5.94
N LEU A 300 10.56 -4.91 -7.15
CA LEU A 300 10.35 -5.68 -8.38
C LEU A 300 11.56 -5.56 -9.30
N VAL A 301 11.94 -4.33 -9.64
CA VAL A 301 13.01 -4.04 -10.61
C VAL A 301 14.05 -3.15 -9.95
N SER A 302 15.29 -3.57 -9.99
CA SER A 302 16.43 -2.77 -9.54
C SER A 302 16.47 -1.43 -10.27
N GLY A 303 16.34 -0.34 -9.52
CA GLY A 303 16.18 1.00 -10.05
C GLY A 303 16.89 2.07 -9.22
N LYS A 304 16.39 3.30 -9.34
CA LYS A 304 16.92 4.45 -8.58
C LYS A 304 16.72 4.34 -7.07
N THR A 305 15.78 3.50 -6.61
CA THR A 305 15.55 3.24 -5.18
C THR A 305 16.69 2.48 -4.51
N ASN A 306 17.54 1.79 -5.28
CA ASN A 306 18.66 0.99 -4.75
C ASN A 306 18.23 -0.11 -3.75
N THR A 307 17.06 -0.66 -3.89
CA THR A 307 16.47 -1.66 -2.97
C THR A 307 17.12 -3.05 -3.05
N ILE A 308 18.11 -3.21 -3.93
CA ILE A 308 19.03 -4.37 -3.91
C ILE A 308 20.00 -4.34 -2.73
N PHE A 309 20.26 -3.16 -2.13
CA PHE A 309 21.12 -3.01 -0.97
C PHE A 309 20.34 -3.20 0.33
N PRO A 310 20.95 -3.73 1.40
CA PRO A 310 20.33 -3.81 2.73
C PRO A 310 20.05 -2.44 3.34
N TRP A 311 19.10 -2.40 4.27
CA TRP A 311 18.92 -1.22 5.13
C TRP A 311 20.20 -0.84 5.85
N GLY A 312 20.48 0.45 5.95
CA GLY A 312 21.69 0.97 6.58
C GLY A 312 22.97 0.82 5.75
N SER A 313 22.88 0.36 4.50
CA SER A 313 24.03 0.37 3.58
C SER A 313 24.57 1.78 3.37
N LYS A 314 25.91 1.88 3.25
CA LYS A 314 26.61 3.17 3.17
C LYS A 314 26.90 3.54 1.72
N GLU A 315 27.08 4.83 1.47
CA GLU A 315 27.48 5.32 0.16
C GLU A 315 28.80 4.67 -0.28
N GLY A 316 28.84 4.25 -1.57
CA GLY A 316 29.95 3.51 -2.13
C GLY A 316 29.94 2.01 -1.83
N THR A 317 28.92 1.47 -1.15
CA THR A 317 28.75 0.01 -1.01
C THR A 317 28.66 -0.63 -2.40
N PRO A 318 29.49 -1.65 -2.72
CA PRO A 318 29.42 -2.35 -3.99
C PRO A 318 28.12 -3.16 -4.11
N GLU A 319 27.71 -3.47 -5.37
CA GLU A 319 26.54 -4.32 -5.59
C GLU A 319 26.66 -5.63 -4.79
N PRO A 320 25.64 -5.95 -3.93
CA PRO A 320 25.71 -7.14 -3.10
C PRO A 320 25.57 -8.42 -3.93
N THR A 321 26.28 -9.46 -3.55
CA THR A 321 26.16 -10.80 -4.18
C THR A 321 24.78 -11.43 -3.95
N VAL A 322 24.10 -11.07 -2.85
CA VAL A 322 22.72 -11.42 -2.57
C VAL A 322 21.92 -10.12 -2.49
N TRP A 323 21.06 -9.89 -3.46
CA TRP A 323 20.17 -8.72 -3.48
C TRP A 323 19.17 -8.77 -2.33
N PHE A 324 18.90 -7.59 -1.76
CA PHE A 324 18.03 -7.52 -0.60
C PHE A 324 16.56 -7.75 -0.97
N HIS A 325 16.03 -7.02 -1.97
CA HIS A 325 14.60 -7.10 -2.34
C HIS A 325 14.34 -7.48 -3.80
N ASP A 326 14.89 -6.75 -4.77
CA ASP A 326 14.42 -6.79 -6.16
C ASP A 326 14.54 -8.15 -6.85
N ILE A 327 13.69 -8.38 -7.86
CA ILE A 327 13.59 -9.64 -8.62
C ILE A 327 14.31 -9.52 -9.96
N PHE A 328 14.16 -8.38 -10.63
CA PHE A 328 14.66 -8.17 -11.99
C PHE A 328 15.69 -7.04 -12.07
N ARG A 329 16.59 -7.13 -13.05
CA ARG A 329 17.41 -6.03 -13.54
C ARG A 329 16.57 -5.10 -14.44
N LYS A 330 17.08 -3.90 -14.74
CA LYS A 330 16.42 -2.92 -15.64
C LYS A 330 16.14 -3.44 -17.05
N ASP A 331 16.87 -4.44 -17.49
CA ASP A 331 16.66 -5.10 -18.80
C ASP A 331 15.65 -6.26 -18.74
N GLY A 332 15.14 -6.61 -17.56
CA GLY A 332 14.20 -7.70 -17.32
C GLY A 332 14.86 -9.04 -17.05
N THR A 333 16.19 -9.10 -17.01
CA THR A 333 16.86 -10.34 -16.58
C THR A 333 16.66 -10.55 -15.08
N ALA A 334 16.40 -11.80 -14.68
CA ALA A 334 16.20 -12.13 -13.29
C ALA A 334 17.51 -12.02 -12.49
N PHE A 335 17.43 -11.56 -11.23
CA PHE A 335 18.52 -11.74 -10.27
C PHE A 335 18.81 -13.23 -10.06
N SER A 336 17.76 -14.03 -9.86
CA SER A 336 17.83 -15.49 -9.75
C SER A 336 16.76 -16.15 -10.63
N ASN A 337 17.20 -16.93 -11.63
CA ASN A 337 16.28 -17.68 -12.48
C ASN A 337 15.51 -18.75 -11.71
N ASP A 338 16.12 -19.37 -10.70
CA ASP A 338 15.47 -20.41 -9.90
C ASP A 338 14.39 -19.82 -9.00
N GLU A 339 14.63 -18.64 -8.42
CA GLU A 339 13.63 -17.89 -7.67
C GLU A 339 12.42 -17.51 -8.56
N VAL A 340 12.67 -17.00 -9.76
CA VAL A 340 11.60 -16.68 -10.72
C VAL A 340 10.81 -17.93 -11.13
N LYS A 341 11.49 -19.06 -11.37
CA LYS A 341 10.81 -20.34 -11.63
C LYS A 341 9.94 -20.77 -10.45
N PHE A 342 10.47 -20.63 -9.23
CA PHE A 342 9.73 -20.95 -8.02
C PHE A 342 8.48 -20.08 -7.87
N ILE A 343 8.61 -18.74 -7.99
CA ILE A 343 7.47 -17.82 -7.95
C ILE A 343 6.40 -18.22 -8.96
N LYS A 344 6.79 -18.46 -10.22
CA LYS A 344 5.88 -18.93 -11.28
C LYS A 344 5.18 -20.24 -10.93
N SER A 345 5.88 -21.15 -10.27
CA SER A 345 5.31 -22.46 -9.91
C SER A 345 4.28 -22.36 -8.79
N ILE A 346 4.55 -21.53 -7.77
CA ILE A 346 3.68 -21.41 -6.60
C ILE A 346 2.47 -20.50 -6.85
N THR A 347 2.58 -19.54 -7.79
CA THR A 347 1.50 -18.62 -8.18
C THR A 347 0.57 -19.21 -9.23
N LYS A 348 0.92 -20.31 -9.88
CA LYS A 348 -0.02 -21.06 -10.72
C LYS A 348 -1.13 -21.63 -9.84
N GLU A 349 -2.37 -21.39 -10.27
CA GLU A 349 -3.56 -22.02 -9.69
C GLU A 349 -3.61 -23.51 -10.01
#